data_d09e5dafb062e4564db3b3c73d588a39
#
_entry.id   d09e5dafb062e4564db3b3c73d588a39
#
_cell.length_a   1.000
_cell.length_b   1.000
_cell.length_c   1.000
_cell.angle_alpha   90.00
_cell.angle_beta   90.00
_cell.angle_gamma   90.00
#
_symmetry.space_group_name_H-M   'P 1'
#
loop_
_entity.id
_entity.type
_entity.pdbx_description
1 polymer ?
#
loop_
_entity_poly.entity_id
_entity_poly.type
_entity_poly.pdbx_seq_one_letter_code
_entity_poly.pdbx_strand_id
1 'polypeptide(L)'
;MHAALVRLTVDPDQAPAAAEALMNDILPRVRSAPGFVAGYWLEPVDGQGFSIVLFETEEQARETAPPVSSWAAPGIVISGVEFRRVAATA
;
A
#
# COMPACT_ATOMS: atom_id res chain seq x y z
N MET A 1 -9.41 -12.34 -8.21
CA MET A 1 -8.33 -11.59 -7.57
C MET A 1 -8.54 -10.11 -7.79
N HIS A 2 -8.34 -9.33 -6.75
CA HIS A 2 -8.54 -7.88 -6.78
C HIS A 2 -7.28 -7.16 -6.31
N ALA A 3 -7.00 -6.01 -6.91
CA ALA A 3 -5.88 -5.17 -6.55
C ALA A 3 -6.36 -3.94 -5.77
N ALA A 4 -5.63 -3.60 -4.71
CA ALA A 4 -5.72 -2.31 -4.05
C ALA A 4 -4.54 -1.46 -4.55
N LEU A 5 -4.85 -0.37 -5.22
CA LEU A 5 -3.86 0.57 -5.74
C LEU A 5 -3.82 1.77 -4.81
N VAL A 6 -2.69 1.98 -4.17
CA VAL A 6 -2.56 3.03 -3.15
C VAL A 6 -1.51 4.04 -3.61
N ARG A 7 -1.92 5.31 -3.71
CA ARG A 7 -1.01 6.42 -3.95
C ARG A 7 -0.71 7.09 -2.63
N LEU A 8 0.55 7.43 -2.42
CA LEU A 8 0.98 8.04 -1.18
C LEU A 8 2.02 9.13 -1.42
N THR A 9 2.09 10.03 -0.46
CA THR A 9 3.09 11.09 -0.43
C THR A 9 4.06 10.81 0.70
N VAL A 10 5.34 10.87 0.42
CA VAL A 10 6.40 10.67 1.41
C VAL A 10 7.11 12.00 1.64
N ASP A 11 7.21 12.41 2.91
CA ASP A 11 7.98 13.57 3.31
C ASP A 11 9.47 13.25 3.16
N PRO A 12 10.22 13.99 2.33
CA PRO A 12 11.65 13.72 2.13
C PRO A 12 12.47 13.77 3.42
N ASP A 13 12.07 14.61 4.37
CA ASP A 13 12.77 14.75 5.65
C ASP A 13 12.56 13.54 6.54
N GLN A 14 11.53 12.75 6.28
CA GLN A 14 11.20 11.54 7.04
C GLN A 14 11.35 10.26 6.23
N ALA A 15 11.96 10.33 5.04
CA ALA A 15 12.10 9.17 4.16
C ALA A 15 12.77 7.96 4.83
N PRO A 16 13.85 8.11 5.62
CA PRO A 16 14.43 6.96 6.32
C PRO A 16 13.48 6.32 7.31
N ALA A 17 12.73 7.12 8.08
CA ALA A 17 11.74 6.62 9.03
C ALA A 17 10.58 5.94 8.31
N ALA A 18 10.15 6.49 7.17
CA ALA A 18 9.09 5.92 6.36
C ALA A 18 9.51 4.54 5.79
N ALA A 19 10.74 4.42 5.31
CA ALA A 19 11.27 3.15 4.80
C ALA A 19 11.34 2.10 5.91
N GLU A 20 11.79 2.48 7.09
CA GLU A 20 11.85 1.57 8.24
C GLU A 20 10.45 1.11 8.67
N ALA A 21 9.48 2.03 8.72
CA ALA A 21 8.10 1.69 9.05
C ALA A 21 7.48 0.75 8.02
N LEU A 22 7.79 0.96 6.74
CA LEU A 22 7.34 0.05 5.68
C LEU A 22 7.83 -1.36 5.92
N MET A 23 9.13 -1.53 6.16
CA MET A 23 9.73 -2.85 6.32
C MET A 23 9.31 -3.54 7.62
N ASN A 24 9.19 -2.81 8.71
CA ASN A 24 8.99 -3.37 10.04
C ASN A 24 7.53 -3.44 10.49
N ASP A 25 6.66 -2.56 9.98
CA ASP A 25 5.26 -2.49 10.40
C ASP A 25 4.28 -2.80 9.28
N ILE A 26 4.40 -2.12 8.15
CA ILE A 26 3.42 -2.21 7.07
C ILE A 26 3.49 -3.57 6.38
N LEU A 27 4.66 -3.99 5.94
CA LEU A 27 4.81 -5.27 5.23
C LEU A 27 4.37 -6.47 6.06
N PRO A 28 4.79 -6.62 7.33
CA PRO A 28 4.32 -7.74 8.14
C PRO A 28 2.82 -7.76 8.34
N ARG A 29 2.20 -6.59 8.53
CA ARG A 29 0.75 -6.46 8.73
C ARG A 29 -0.02 -6.86 7.47
N VAL A 30 0.39 -6.33 6.32
CA VAL A 30 -0.26 -6.62 5.04
C VAL A 30 -0.07 -8.09 4.66
N ARG A 31 1.13 -8.63 4.87
CA ARG A 31 1.42 -10.03 4.56
C ARG A 31 0.55 -10.99 5.37
N SER A 32 0.16 -10.59 6.57
CA SER A 32 -0.69 -11.41 7.46
C SER A 32 -2.18 -11.20 7.24
N ALA A 33 -2.57 -10.29 6.34
CA ALA A 33 -3.98 -10.00 6.10
C ALA A 33 -4.66 -11.17 5.38
N PRO A 34 -5.94 -11.46 5.71
CA PRO A 34 -6.69 -12.52 5.03
C PRO A 34 -6.75 -12.27 3.52
N GLY A 35 -6.49 -13.32 2.75
CA GLY A 35 -6.57 -13.26 1.30
C GLY A 35 -5.40 -12.59 0.58
N PHE A 36 -4.37 -12.19 1.31
CA PHE A 36 -3.18 -11.61 0.70
C PHE A 36 -2.53 -12.57 -0.30
N VAL A 37 -2.25 -12.07 -1.51
CA VAL A 37 -1.62 -12.83 -2.59
C VAL A 37 -0.19 -12.34 -2.83
N ALA A 38 -0.04 -11.05 -3.12
CA ALA A 38 1.25 -10.44 -3.39
C ALA A 38 1.16 -8.93 -3.20
N GLY A 39 2.29 -8.28 -3.00
CA GLY A 39 2.33 -6.83 -2.88
C GLY A 39 3.62 -6.27 -3.44
N TYR A 40 3.51 -5.06 -4.00
CA TYR A 40 4.62 -4.32 -4.59
C TYR A 40 4.55 -2.89 -4.10
N TRP A 41 5.61 -2.43 -3.45
CA TRP A 41 5.75 -1.05 -3.00
C TRP A 41 6.84 -0.42 -3.84
N LEU A 42 6.43 0.46 -4.75
CA LEU A 42 7.36 1.08 -5.69
C LEU A 42 8.16 2.18 -4.98
N GLU A 43 9.41 2.34 -5.38
CA GLU A 43 10.26 3.38 -4.83
C GLU A 43 9.65 4.75 -5.09
N PRO A 44 9.55 5.62 -4.07
CA PRO A 44 9.02 6.97 -4.28
C PRO A 44 9.88 7.79 -5.23
N VAL A 45 9.23 8.55 -6.11
CA VAL A 45 9.87 9.50 -7.00
C VAL A 45 9.26 10.88 -6.75
N ASP A 46 10.11 11.88 -6.48
CA ASP A 46 9.67 13.23 -6.16
C ASP A 46 8.64 13.28 -5.01
N GLY A 47 8.86 12.44 -4.00
CA GLY A 47 7.98 12.37 -2.84
C GLY A 47 6.66 11.63 -3.08
N GLN A 48 6.47 11.02 -4.25
CA GLN A 48 5.27 10.30 -4.58
C GLN A 48 5.54 8.81 -4.69
N GLY A 49 4.83 8.02 -3.90
CA GLY A 49 4.91 6.57 -3.90
C GLY A 49 3.63 5.92 -4.39
N PHE A 50 3.75 4.65 -4.71
CA PHE A 50 2.65 3.86 -5.24
C PHE A 50 2.82 2.42 -4.78
N SER A 51 1.73 1.80 -4.36
CA SER A 51 1.75 0.37 -4.05
C SER A 51 0.61 -0.35 -4.75
N ILE A 52 0.86 -1.61 -5.08
CA ILE A 52 -0.11 -2.51 -5.68
C ILE A 52 -0.15 -3.74 -4.79
N VAL A 53 -1.28 -3.99 -4.16
CA VAL A 53 -1.43 -5.15 -3.27
C VAL A 53 -2.59 -6.00 -3.78
N LEU A 54 -2.33 -7.30 -3.96
CA LEU A 54 -3.30 -8.24 -4.53
C LEU A 54 -3.92 -9.09 -3.44
N PHE A 55 -5.24 -9.23 -3.51
CA PHE A 55 -6.04 -10.06 -2.61
C PHE A 55 -6.92 -11.01 -3.41
N GLU A 56 -7.38 -12.09 -2.77
CA GLU A 56 -8.27 -13.04 -3.42
C GLU A 56 -9.64 -12.44 -3.76
N THR A 57 -10.16 -11.56 -2.88
CA THR A 57 -11.48 -10.93 -3.05
C THR A 57 -11.41 -9.41 -2.92
N GLU A 58 -12.42 -8.74 -3.50
CA GLU A 58 -12.56 -7.29 -3.36
C GLU A 58 -12.77 -6.87 -1.91
N GLU A 59 -13.58 -7.62 -1.17
CA GLU A 59 -13.84 -7.33 0.24
C GLU A 59 -12.56 -7.33 1.06
N GLN A 60 -11.70 -8.32 0.85
CA GLN A 60 -10.41 -8.39 1.55
C GLN A 60 -9.51 -7.21 1.19
N ALA A 61 -9.49 -6.82 -0.09
CA ALA A 61 -8.73 -5.66 -0.52
C ALA A 61 -9.22 -4.38 0.17
N ARG A 62 -10.55 -4.19 0.25
CA ARG A 62 -11.14 -3.01 0.88
C ARG A 62 -10.91 -2.97 2.38
N GLU A 63 -10.96 -4.11 3.06
CA GLU A 63 -10.73 -4.18 4.49
C GLU A 63 -9.29 -3.84 4.88
N THR A 64 -8.33 -4.18 4.03
CA THR A 64 -6.91 -3.99 4.32
C THR A 64 -6.40 -2.62 3.89
N ALA A 65 -7.00 -2.02 2.86
CA ALA A 65 -6.54 -0.74 2.32
C ALA A 65 -6.67 0.39 3.35
N PRO A 66 -5.67 1.29 3.44
CA PRO A 66 -5.74 2.42 4.36
C PRO A 66 -6.74 3.47 3.87
N PRO A 67 -7.38 4.21 4.78
CA PRO A 67 -8.24 5.33 4.39
C PRO A 67 -7.46 6.43 3.68
N VAL A 68 -8.10 7.08 2.70
CA VAL A 68 -7.53 8.25 2.02
C VAL A 68 -7.32 9.38 3.04
N SER A 69 -6.25 10.12 2.90
CA SER A 69 -5.83 11.21 3.79
C SER A 69 -5.41 10.76 5.20
N SER A 70 -5.27 9.46 5.42
CA SER A 70 -4.75 8.95 6.69
C SER A 70 -3.22 8.94 6.69
N TRP A 71 -2.67 8.91 7.91
CA TRP A 71 -1.23 8.69 8.10
C TRP A 71 -0.98 7.19 8.22
N ALA A 72 -0.37 6.61 7.20
CA ALA A 72 -0.01 5.20 7.22
C ALA A 72 1.17 4.93 8.16
N ALA A 73 2.10 5.88 8.23
CA ALA A 73 3.30 5.84 9.08
C ALA A 73 3.87 7.26 9.15
N PRO A 74 4.87 7.52 10.00
CA PRO A 74 5.54 8.81 10.02
C PRO A 74 6.06 9.18 8.63
N GLY A 75 5.67 10.35 8.14
CA GLY A 75 6.09 10.84 6.82
C GLY A 75 5.32 10.26 5.63
N ILE A 76 4.33 9.40 5.85
CA ILE A 76 3.55 8.80 4.76
C ILE A 76 2.08 9.17 4.89
N VAL A 77 1.56 9.89 3.90
CA VAL A 77 0.15 10.25 3.81
C VAL A 77 -0.46 9.57 2.60
N ILE A 78 -1.62 8.94 2.79
CA ILE A 78 -2.32 8.27 1.70
C ILE A 78 -3.08 9.32 0.89
N SER A 79 -2.74 9.45 -0.39
CA SER A 79 -3.33 10.46 -1.27
C SER A 79 -4.40 9.90 -2.20
N GLY A 80 -4.47 8.59 -2.39
CA GLY A 80 -5.50 7.98 -3.22
C GLY A 80 -5.54 6.47 -3.04
N VAL A 81 -6.73 5.90 -3.18
CA VAL A 81 -6.94 4.45 -3.12
C VAL A 81 -7.92 4.08 -4.21
N GLU A 82 -7.56 3.08 -5.01
CA GLU A 82 -8.43 2.51 -6.03
C GLU A 82 -8.46 1.00 -5.90
N PHE A 83 -9.57 0.40 -6.31
CA PHE A 83 -9.72 -1.05 -6.35
C PHE A 83 -10.00 -1.48 -7.78
N ARG A 84 -9.30 -2.51 -8.23
CA ARG A 84 -9.46 -3.03 -9.59
C ARG A 84 -9.49 -4.54 -9.57
N ARG A 85 -10.39 -5.12 -10.33
CA ARG A 85 -10.35 -6.55 -10.58
C ARG A 85 -9.16 -6.85 -11.49
N VAL A 86 -8.40 -7.90 -11.16
CA VAL A 86 -7.28 -8.32 -12.00
C VAL A 86 -7.83 -9.10 -13.20
N ALA A 87 -7.57 -8.59 -14.39
CA ALA A 87 -8.06 -9.22 -15.61
C ALA A 87 -7.19 -10.41 -16.03
N ALA A 88 -5.88 -10.31 -15.80
CA ALA A 88 -4.93 -11.35 -16.19
C ALA A 88 -3.64 -11.23 -15.42
N THR A 89 -2.93 -12.33 -15.29
CA THR A 89 -1.59 -12.39 -14.72
C THR A 89 -0.69 -13.19 -15.65
N ALA A 90 0.59 -12.95 -15.53
CA ALA A 90 1.57 -13.71 -16.32
C ALA A 90 2.66 -14.25 -15.40
#